data_bf8cdfa4deb254996bd9401a05cb275f
#
_entry.id   bf8cdfa4deb254996bd9401a05cb275f
#
_cell.length_a   1.000
_cell.length_b   1.000
_cell.length_c   1.000
_cell.angle_alpha   90.00
_cell.angle_beta   90.00
_cell.angle_gamma   90.00
#
_symmetry.space_group_name_H-M   'P 1'
#
loop_
_entity.id
_entity.type
_entity.pdbx_description
1 polymer ?
#
loop_
_entity_poly.entity_id
_entity_poly.type
_entity_poly.pdbx_seq_one_letter_code
_entity_poly.pdbx_strand_id
1 'polypeptide(L)'
;MSRPEAAKTVTIVTQQANHPWWVIAAEIARVLSSYGSGPLRGYSVGVFTPRFGLGALGNPMVVANGEFDLGITTPTASAWLAMKGTGPFKAPHANLRAIANYPHHDCVLFALSKATGISSLDELVERRYPLRLATGRKSNDQLDMVSFVVDEVLKQYGGSLEMLQDWGGQVTFAGKTTQGIPLMISGQVEAVFNEAQMMPDWDQLIAKSDVDFLSIDEGIIDRLDQELGLGKFVIGPERFPSLASDIRTVGFSGWLLFGNTELPDEIAYKVTQAAVETGPTIEKKYGGGKYASLAEIRPEAMCRDCLIPLHPGAEAYYRESGYL
;
A
#
# COMPACT_ATOMS: atom_id res chain seq x y z
N MET A 1 -8.99 48.95 -4.43
CA MET A 1 -9.14 47.67 -3.73
C MET A 1 -8.13 46.73 -4.34
N SER A 2 -7.04 46.41 -3.61
CA SER A 2 -6.07 45.38 -4.01
C SER A 2 -6.79 44.03 -4.02
N ARG A 3 -6.60 43.20 -5.08
CA ARG A 3 -7.07 41.82 -5.08
C ARG A 3 -6.51 41.17 -3.80
N PRO A 4 -7.35 40.39 -3.06
CA PRO A 4 -6.81 39.62 -1.96
C PRO A 4 -5.72 38.69 -2.52
N GLU A 5 -4.59 38.61 -1.81
CA GLU A 5 -3.54 37.66 -2.13
C GLU A 5 -4.18 36.27 -2.29
N ALA A 6 -3.88 35.58 -3.39
CA ALA A 6 -4.50 34.29 -3.63
C ALA A 6 -4.18 33.36 -2.45
N ALA A 7 -5.20 32.78 -1.84
CA ALA A 7 -5.00 31.86 -0.72
C ALA A 7 -4.08 30.74 -1.19
N LYS A 8 -3.00 30.51 -0.45
CA LYS A 8 -2.11 29.38 -0.70
C LYS A 8 -2.88 28.07 -0.42
N THR A 9 -2.64 27.04 -1.15
CA THR A 9 -3.32 25.74 -0.98
C THR A 9 -2.30 24.68 -0.62
N VAL A 10 -2.52 23.95 0.46
CA VAL A 10 -1.83 22.69 0.72
C VAL A 10 -2.59 21.58 -0.01
N THR A 11 -1.92 20.84 -0.86
CA THR A 11 -2.50 19.84 -1.74
C THR A 11 -2.14 18.43 -1.30
N ILE A 12 -3.12 17.53 -1.24
CA ILE A 12 -2.92 16.13 -0.87
C ILE A 12 -3.42 15.23 -1.99
N VAL A 13 -2.54 14.48 -2.64
CA VAL A 13 -2.90 13.49 -3.64
C VAL A 13 -3.18 12.13 -3.01
N THR A 14 -4.27 11.49 -3.45
CA THR A 14 -4.79 10.24 -2.85
C THR A 14 -5.16 9.22 -3.92
N GLN A 15 -6.23 8.47 -3.68
CA GLN A 15 -6.97 7.60 -4.58
C GLN A 15 -8.39 8.16 -4.80
N GLN A 16 -9.26 7.38 -5.47
CA GLN A 16 -10.65 7.78 -5.70
C GLN A 16 -11.42 8.04 -4.39
N ALA A 17 -12.47 8.84 -4.47
CA ALA A 17 -13.36 9.13 -3.35
C ALA A 17 -13.84 7.83 -2.67
N ASN A 18 -13.98 7.89 -1.36
CA ASN A 18 -14.32 6.74 -0.47
C ASN A 18 -13.22 5.67 -0.33
N HIS A 19 -12.09 5.76 -1.03
CA HIS A 19 -10.91 4.95 -0.71
C HIS A 19 -10.35 5.37 0.67
N PRO A 20 -9.78 4.45 1.48
CA PRO A 20 -9.23 4.81 2.79
C PRO A 20 -8.26 5.99 2.76
N TRP A 21 -7.40 6.10 1.78
CA TRP A 21 -6.47 7.22 1.64
C TRP A 21 -7.18 8.56 1.44
N TRP A 22 -8.26 8.56 0.65
CA TRP A 22 -9.08 9.77 0.46
C TRP A 22 -9.75 10.17 1.76
N VAL A 23 -10.26 9.20 2.54
CA VAL A 23 -10.89 9.45 3.85
C VAL A 23 -9.89 10.03 4.83
N ILE A 24 -8.68 9.47 4.92
CA ILE A 24 -7.60 10.00 5.77
C ILE A 24 -7.28 11.45 5.37
N ALA A 25 -7.05 11.71 4.09
CA ALA A 25 -6.74 13.05 3.60
C ALA A 25 -7.88 14.05 3.86
N ALA A 26 -9.14 13.64 3.69
CA ALA A 26 -10.30 14.47 3.96
C ALA A 26 -10.44 14.81 5.46
N GLU A 27 -10.19 13.86 6.35
CA GLU A 27 -10.19 14.11 7.81
C GLU A 27 -9.03 15.02 8.21
N ILE A 28 -7.84 14.84 7.68
CA ILE A 28 -6.70 15.75 7.88
C ILE A 28 -7.08 17.16 7.40
N ALA A 29 -7.64 17.30 6.22
CA ALA A 29 -8.09 18.60 5.68
C ALA A 29 -9.13 19.25 6.58
N ARG A 30 -10.08 18.47 7.10
CA ARG A 30 -11.10 18.96 8.06
C ARG A 30 -10.47 19.51 9.35
N VAL A 31 -9.50 18.78 9.93
CA VAL A 31 -8.79 19.20 11.15
C VAL A 31 -7.95 20.44 10.87
N LEU A 32 -7.15 20.45 9.80
CA LEU A 32 -6.34 21.60 9.40
C LEU A 32 -7.19 22.88 9.21
N SER A 33 -8.38 22.73 8.62
CA SER A 33 -9.30 23.85 8.42
C SER A 33 -9.87 24.42 9.72
N SER A 34 -9.81 23.66 10.82
CA SER A 34 -10.22 24.13 12.15
C SER A 34 -9.14 24.95 12.87
N TYR A 35 -7.88 24.91 12.41
CA TYR A 35 -6.79 25.70 12.96
C TYR A 35 -6.89 27.16 12.51
N GLY A 36 -7.82 27.92 13.09
CA GLY A 36 -8.14 29.30 12.69
C GLY A 36 -7.01 30.34 12.83
N SER A 37 -5.79 29.95 13.27
CA SER A 37 -4.63 30.81 13.50
C SER A 37 -3.32 30.06 13.26
N GLY A 38 -2.19 30.79 13.16
CA GLY A 38 -0.85 30.23 12.99
C GLY A 38 -0.46 30.07 11.52
N PRO A 39 0.50 29.16 11.18
CA PRO A 39 1.13 29.06 9.88
C PRO A 39 0.16 28.75 8.75
N LEU A 40 -0.99 28.13 9.04
CA LEU A 40 -2.02 27.82 8.04
C LEU A 40 -3.04 28.94 7.82
N ARG A 41 -2.88 30.09 8.49
CA ARG A 41 -3.77 31.23 8.25
C ARG A 41 -3.64 31.71 6.81
N GLY A 42 -4.74 31.73 6.08
CA GLY A 42 -4.77 32.07 4.67
C GLY A 42 -4.47 30.92 3.68
N TYR A 43 -4.28 29.71 4.21
CA TYR A 43 -4.22 28.49 3.38
C TYR A 43 -5.60 27.83 3.27
N SER A 44 -5.84 27.24 2.11
CA SER A 44 -6.87 26.21 1.92
C SER A 44 -6.22 24.84 1.83
N VAL A 45 -6.99 23.77 2.04
CA VAL A 45 -6.50 22.39 1.89
C VAL A 45 -7.30 21.72 0.80
N GLY A 46 -6.61 21.22 -0.22
CA GLY A 46 -7.21 20.49 -1.33
C GLY A 46 -6.89 19.00 -1.28
N VAL A 47 -7.91 18.14 -1.37
CA VAL A 47 -7.74 16.69 -1.52
C VAL A 47 -8.03 16.33 -2.97
N PHE A 48 -7.04 15.71 -3.63
CA PHE A 48 -7.08 15.45 -5.05
C PHE A 48 -7.13 13.95 -5.33
N THR A 49 -8.04 13.58 -6.23
CA THR A 49 -8.15 12.23 -6.76
C THR A 49 -7.64 12.26 -8.20
N PRO A 50 -6.52 11.64 -8.51
CA PRO A 50 -5.99 11.65 -9.87
C PRO A 50 -6.91 10.87 -10.81
N ARG A 51 -7.04 11.36 -12.04
CA ARG A 51 -7.97 10.81 -13.05
C ARG A 51 -7.62 9.37 -13.46
N PHE A 52 -6.34 9.00 -13.42
CA PHE A 52 -5.86 7.65 -13.73
C PHE A 52 -4.74 7.28 -12.76
N GLY A 53 -5.10 6.44 -11.80
CA GLY A 53 -4.28 5.47 -11.13
C GLY A 53 -2.81 5.81 -10.85
N LEU A 54 -2.53 7.03 -10.40
CA LEU A 54 -1.19 7.29 -9.87
C LEU A 54 -0.91 6.26 -8.78
N GLY A 55 -1.81 6.12 -7.80
CA GLY A 55 -1.76 5.06 -6.80
C GLY A 55 -0.41 4.98 -6.09
N ALA A 56 -0.04 3.76 -5.73
CA ALA A 56 1.16 3.49 -4.95
C ALA A 56 2.47 3.94 -5.63
N LEU A 57 2.54 3.91 -6.95
CA LEU A 57 3.76 4.27 -7.70
C LEU A 57 3.76 5.72 -8.16
N GLY A 58 2.59 6.26 -8.52
CA GLY A 58 2.52 7.61 -9.08
C GLY A 58 2.50 8.71 -8.02
N ASN A 59 1.87 8.47 -6.86
CA ASN A 59 1.82 9.48 -5.81
C ASN A 59 3.23 9.91 -5.32
N PRO A 60 4.19 8.99 -5.07
CA PRO A 60 5.56 9.39 -4.75
C PRO A 60 6.20 10.28 -5.82
N MET A 61 5.99 10.00 -7.09
CA MET A 61 6.58 10.75 -8.19
C MET A 61 6.06 12.20 -8.25
N VAL A 62 4.73 12.38 -8.20
CA VAL A 62 4.14 13.73 -8.32
C VAL A 62 4.42 14.61 -7.09
N VAL A 63 4.55 14.00 -5.90
CA VAL A 63 4.97 14.73 -4.70
C VAL A 63 6.47 15.10 -4.78
N ALA A 64 7.32 14.17 -5.21
CA ALA A 64 8.75 14.45 -5.38
C ALA A 64 9.00 15.54 -6.41
N ASN A 65 8.18 15.63 -7.46
CA ASN A 65 8.26 16.65 -8.50
C ASN A 65 7.63 18.01 -8.09
N GLY A 66 7.03 18.11 -6.88
CA GLY A 66 6.38 19.33 -6.41
C GLY A 66 5.02 19.63 -7.08
N GLU A 67 4.42 18.65 -7.77
CA GLU A 67 3.09 18.81 -8.35
C GLU A 67 2.00 18.80 -7.26
N PHE A 68 2.26 18.10 -6.16
CA PHE A 68 1.48 18.08 -4.93
C PHE A 68 2.40 18.20 -3.72
N ASP A 69 1.92 18.84 -2.65
CA ASP A 69 2.68 19.01 -1.42
C ASP A 69 2.78 17.72 -0.62
N LEU A 70 1.71 16.94 -0.61
CA LEU A 70 1.54 15.72 0.17
C LEU A 70 0.92 14.60 -0.66
N GLY A 71 1.22 13.36 -0.27
CA GLY A 71 0.61 12.17 -0.86
C GLY A 71 0.41 11.06 0.16
N ILE A 72 -0.44 10.09 -0.18
CA ILE A 72 -0.59 8.85 0.57
C ILE A 72 -0.26 7.68 -0.34
N THR A 73 0.48 6.70 0.18
CA THR A 73 0.83 5.46 -0.55
C THR A 73 0.74 4.22 0.36
N THR A 74 0.65 3.05 -0.25
CA THR A 74 0.83 1.72 0.39
C THR A 74 1.46 0.77 -0.64
N PRO A 75 2.34 -0.15 -0.21
CA PRO A 75 2.98 -0.21 1.11
C PRO A 75 3.94 0.97 1.33
N THR A 76 4.44 1.17 2.56
CA THR A 76 5.50 2.16 2.84
C THR A 76 6.71 1.97 1.94
N ALA A 77 6.99 0.74 1.54
CA ALA A 77 8.01 0.34 0.57
C ALA A 77 7.94 1.12 -0.75
N SER A 78 6.74 1.55 -1.20
CA SER A 78 6.60 2.32 -2.44
C SER A 78 7.35 3.66 -2.38
N ALA A 79 7.24 4.39 -1.27
CA ALA A 79 7.98 5.65 -1.09
C ALA A 79 9.47 5.41 -0.92
N TRP A 80 9.87 4.31 -0.26
CA TRP A 80 11.27 3.95 -0.09
C TRP A 80 11.95 3.56 -1.41
N LEU A 81 11.29 2.76 -2.24
CA LEU A 81 11.77 2.41 -3.58
C LEU A 81 11.87 3.66 -4.47
N ALA A 82 10.88 4.55 -4.39
CA ALA A 82 10.92 5.84 -5.10
C ALA A 82 12.10 6.69 -4.64
N MET A 83 12.34 6.81 -3.33
CA MET A 83 13.46 7.56 -2.79
C MET A 83 14.80 7.01 -3.27
N LYS A 84 14.93 5.68 -3.38
CA LYS A 84 16.15 5.02 -3.87
C LYS A 84 16.27 4.98 -5.39
N GLY A 85 15.19 5.14 -6.14
CA GLY A 85 15.16 4.96 -7.59
C GLY A 85 15.35 3.51 -8.01
N THR A 86 14.77 2.58 -7.27
CA THR A 86 14.89 1.13 -7.49
C THR A 86 13.52 0.49 -7.70
N GLY A 87 13.50 -0.81 -8.05
CA GLY A 87 12.27 -1.51 -8.36
C GLY A 87 11.55 -0.88 -9.56
N PRO A 88 10.28 -0.46 -9.43
CA PRO A 88 9.54 0.13 -10.55
C PRO A 88 9.94 1.57 -10.89
N PHE A 89 10.81 2.20 -10.11
CA PHE A 89 11.26 3.59 -10.30
C PHE A 89 12.59 3.65 -11.05
N LYS A 90 12.68 4.52 -12.06
CA LYS A 90 13.87 4.65 -12.94
C LYS A 90 14.90 5.68 -12.45
N ALA A 91 14.51 6.50 -11.49
CA ALA A 91 15.37 7.55 -10.94
C ALA A 91 15.08 7.77 -9.44
N PRO A 92 16.08 8.16 -8.63
CA PRO A 92 15.89 8.40 -7.21
C PRO A 92 15.14 9.71 -6.96
N HIS A 93 14.20 9.68 -6.01
CA HIS A 93 13.45 10.82 -5.50
C HIS A 93 13.86 11.09 -4.05
N ALA A 94 15.14 11.44 -3.84
CA ALA A 94 15.78 11.55 -2.53
C ALA A 94 15.17 12.65 -1.62
N ASN A 95 14.34 13.53 -2.17
CA ASN A 95 13.64 14.60 -1.46
C ASN A 95 12.38 14.15 -0.73
N LEU A 96 11.90 12.91 -0.89
CA LEU A 96 10.71 12.41 -0.19
C LEU A 96 10.92 12.34 1.34
N ARG A 97 9.91 12.73 2.11
CA ARG A 97 9.93 12.75 3.58
C ARG A 97 8.61 12.25 4.14
N ALA A 98 8.68 11.37 5.14
CA ALA A 98 7.51 10.88 5.85
C ALA A 98 6.90 11.94 6.77
N ILE A 99 5.59 11.94 6.86
CA ILE A 99 4.80 12.75 7.81
C ILE A 99 4.22 11.85 8.88
N ALA A 100 3.49 10.80 8.49
CA ALA A 100 2.86 9.85 9.40
C ALA A 100 2.61 8.53 8.70
N ASN A 101 2.84 7.42 9.39
CA ASN A 101 2.45 6.10 8.95
C ASN A 101 1.22 5.64 9.75
N TYR A 102 0.12 5.38 9.08
CA TYR A 102 -1.01 4.69 9.70
C TYR A 102 -0.73 3.19 9.67
N PRO A 103 -0.74 2.47 10.81
CA PRO A 103 -0.29 1.09 10.91
C PRO A 103 -1.29 0.13 10.23
N HIS A 104 -1.28 0.14 8.92
CA HIS A 104 -2.09 -0.74 8.07
C HIS A 104 -1.46 -2.13 8.00
N HIS A 105 -2.27 -3.15 8.28
CA HIS A 105 -1.87 -4.55 8.23
C HIS A 105 -2.36 -5.20 6.95
N ASP A 106 -1.44 -5.44 6.04
CA ASP A 106 -1.75 -6.11 4.79
C ASP A 106 -0.60 -6.95 4.28
N CYS A 107 -0.93 -7.88 3.39
CA CYS A 107 0.03 -8.78 2.76
C CYS A 107 -0.45 -9.21 1.38
N VAL A 108 0.46 -9.76 0.58
CA VAL A 108 0.10 -10.40 -0.68
C VAL A 108 -0.23 -11.87 -0.42
N LEU A 109 -1.42 -12.29 -0.82
CA LEU A 109 -1.88 -13.68 -0.73
C LEU A 109 -1.74 -14.38 -2.07
N PHE A 110 -1.28 -15.62 -2.04
CA PHE A 110 -1.04 -16.48 -3.19
C PHE A 110 -2.06 -17.63 -3.16
N ALA A 111 -3.32 -17.33 -3.51
CA ALA A 111 -4.40 -18.32 -3.54
C ALA A 111 -4.37 -19.11 -4.84
N LEU A 112 -4.37 -20.45 -4.75
CA LEU A 112 -4.31 -21.39 -5.86
C LEU A 112 -5.37 -22.46 -5.72
N SER A 113 -6.03 -22.83 -6.84
CA SER A 113 -6.97 -23.96 -6.88
C SER A 113 -6.24 -25.28 -6.63
N LYS A 114 -6.73 -26.10 -5.71
CA LYS A 114 -6.21 -27.45 -5.47
C LYS A 114 -6.28 -28.36 -6.69
N ALA A 115 -7.20 -28.07 -7.61
CA ALA A 115 -7.31 -28.83 -8.87
C ALA A 115 -6.06 -28.75 -9.76
N THR A 116 -5.18 -27.77 -9.56
CA THR A 116 -3.89 -27.66 -10.26
C THR A 116 -2.91 -28.77 -9.86
N GLY A 117 -3.06 -29.33 -8.66
CA GLY A 117 -2.11 -30.25 -8.06
C GLY A 117 -0.73 -29.65 -7.74
N ILE A 118 -0.66 -28.32 -7.67
CA ILE A 118 0.54 -27.54 -7.26
C ILE A 118 0.40 -27.20 -5.78
N SER A 119 1.45 -27.41 -5.02
CA SER A 119 1.46 -27.21 -3.56
C SER A 119 2.42 -26.12 -3.07
N SER A 120 3.30 -25.60 -3.95
CA SER A 120 4.25 -24.53 -3.62
C SER A 120 4.57 -23.65 -4.83
N LEU A 121 5.13 -22.46 -4.59
CA LEU A 121 5.62 -21.58 -5.65
C LEU A 121 6.83 -22.16 -6.36
N ASP A 122 7.67 -22.93 -5.65
CA ASP A 122 8.79 -23.64 -6.21
C ASP A 122 8.31 -24.70 -7.22
N GLU A 123 7.37 -25.56 -6.83
CA GLU A 123 6.77 -26.57 -7.71
C GLU A 123 6.09 -25.94 -8.94
N LEU A 124 5.42 -24.79 -8.77
CA LEU A 124 4.81 -24.03 -9.87
C LEU A 124 5.84 -23.72 -10.96
N VAL A 125 7.01 -23.22 -10.53
CA VAL A 125 8.10 -22.80 -11.42
C VAL A 125 8.85 -24.02 -12.00
N GLU A 126 9.21 -25.00 -11.17
CA GLU A 126 9.91 -26.22 -11.62
C GLU A 126 9.13 -26.97 -12.70
N ARG A 127 7.80 -27.10 -12.51
CA ARG A 127 6.91 -27.77 -13.46
C ARG A 127 6.57 -26.92 -14.68
N ARG A 128 6.96 -25.64 -14.70
CA ARG A 128 6.56 -24.66 -15.74
C ARG A 128 5.06 -24.72 -16.00
N TYR A 129 4.28 -24.74 -14.88
CA TYR A 129 2.85 -24.95 -14.98
C TYR A 129 2.17 -23.76 -15.70
N PRO A 130 1.35 -24.01 -16.75
CA PRO A 130 0.69 -22.98 -17.56
C PRO A 130 -0.47 -22.33 -16.81
N LEU A 131 -0.16 -21.62 -15.72
CA LEU A 131 -1.13 -21.07 -14.77
C LEU A 131 -1.99 -19.97 -15.38
N ARG A 132 -3.29 -20.05 -15.16
CA ARG A 132 -4.23 -18.94 -15.39
C ARG A 132 -4.38 -18.12 -14.11
N LEU A 133 -3.73 -16.98 -14.05
CA LEU A 133 -3.57 -16.13 -12.88
C LEU A 133 -4.33 -14.81 -13.04
N ALA A 134 -5.02 -14.35 -11.98
CA ALA A 134 -5.45 -12.95 -11.83
C ALA A 134 -4.59 -12.24 -10.78
N THR A 135 -4.12 -11.03 -11.09
CA THR A 135 -3.28 -10.22 -10.20
C THR A 135 -3.59 -8.72 -10.35
N GLY A 136 -2.72 -7.84 -9.81
CA GLY A 136 -2.82 -6.39 -9.89
C GLY A 136 -3.03 -5.84 -11.30
N ARG A 137 -2.46 -4.70 -11.62
CA ARG A 137 -2.63 -4.02 -12.92
C ARG A 137 -1.34 -3.96 -13.70
N LYS A 138 -1.49 -3.85 -15.01
CA LYS A 138 -0.44 -3.43 -15.94
C LYS A 138 -0.99 -2.29 -16.81
N SER A 139 -0.24 -1.21 -16.96
CA SER A 139 -0.58 -0.08 -17.81
C SER A 139 0.66 0.44 -18.50
N ASN A 140 0.61 0.60 -19.82
CA ASN A 140 1.77 1.04 -20.62
C ASN A 140 3.05 0.28 -20.30
N ASP A 141 2.96 -1.05 -20.24
CA ASP A 141 4.03 -1.99 -19.89
C ASP A 141 4.62 -1.83 -18.47
N GLN A 142 4.04 -0.98 -17.65
CA GLN A 142 4.39 -0.86 -16.24
C GLN A 142 3.41 -1.65 -15.36
N LEU A 143 3.94 -2.51 -14.51
CA LEU A 143 3.20 -3.18 -13.45
C LEU A 143 2.84 -2.18 -12.35
N ASP A 144 1.65 -2.31 -11.76
CA ASP A 144 1.36 -1.62 -10.50
C ASP A 144 2.12 -2.28 -9.34
N MET A 145 2.03 -1.71 -8.14
CA MET A 145 2.81 -2.21 -7.00
C MET A 145 2.47 -3.67 -6.65
N VAL A 146 1.21 -4.08 -6.78
CA VAL A 146 0.78 -5.46 -6.51
C VAL A 146 1.40 -6.43 -7.51
N SER A 147 1.21 -6.17 -8.81
CA SER A 147 1.77 -7.02 -9.87
C SER A 147 3.30 -7.03 -9.83
N PHE A 148 3.94 -5.91 -9.47
CA PHE A 148 5.38 -5.82 -9.28
C PHE A 148 5.84 -6.75 -8.15
N VAL A 149 5.21 -6.68 -6.98
CA VAL A 149 5.56 -7.56 -5.85
C VAL A 149 5.35 -9.03 -6.18
N VAL A 150 4.25 -9.37 -6.85
CA VAL A 150 3.99 -10.74 -7.31
C VAL A 150 5.07 -11.22 -8.28
N ASP A 151 5.47 -10.38 -9.23
CA ASP A 151 6.53 -10.70 -10.19
C ASP A 151 7.89 -10.89 -9.51
N GLU A 152 8.23 -10.02 -8.54
CA GLU A 152 9.47 -10.14 -7.77
C GLU A 152 9.49 -11.42 -6.90
N VAL A 153 8.35 -11.79 -6.30
CA VAL A 153 8.24 -13.08 -5.58
C VAL A 153 8.48 -14.24 -6.55
N LEU A 154 7.84 -14.27 -7.70
CA LEU A 154 8.03 -15.33 -8.69
C LEU A 154 9.48 -15.40 -9.17
N LYS A 155 10.16 -14.27 -9.35
CA LYS A 155 11.58 -14.21 -9.73
C LYS A 155 12.51 -14.85 -8.72
N GLN A 156 12.18 -14.77 -7.42
CA GLN A 156 12.97 -15.44 -6.39
C GLN A 156 12.95 -16.97 -6.52
N TYR A 157 11.93 -17.53 -7.15
CA TYR A 157 11.81 -18.95 -7.48
C TYR A 157 12.28 -19.26 -8.91
N GLY A 158 12.79 -18.27 -9.67
CA GLY A 158 13.25 -18.44 -11.06
C GLY A 158 12.14 -18.35 -12.11
N GLY A 159 10.96 -17.86 -11.73
CA GLY A 159 9.83 -17.58 -12.64
C GLY A 159 9.60 -16.08 -12.86
N SER A 160 8.53 -15.72 -13.55
CA SER A 160 7.99 -14.35 -13.66
C SER A 160 6.58 -14.38 -14.24
N LEU A 161 5.87 -13.25 -14.18
CA LEU A 161 4.56 -13.13 -14.85
C LEU A 161 4.66 -13.34 -16.38
N GLU A 162 5.76 -12.94 -17.00
CA GLU A 162 6.03 -13.17 -18.42
C GLU A 162 6.26 -14.66 -18.71
N MET A 163 7.11 -15.31 -17.91
CA MET A 163 7.40 -16.74 -18.06
C MET A 163 6.15 -17.62 -17.88
N LEU A 164 5.21 -17.24 -16.99
CA LEU A 164 3.93 -17.96 -16.90
C LEU A 164 3.18 -17.96 -18.24
N GLN A 165 3.22 -16.86 -18.99
CA GLN A 165 2.61 -16.76 -20.32
C GLN A 165 3.38 -17.58 -21.35
N ASP A 166 4.72 -17.56 -21.31
CA ASP A 166 5.58 -18.37 -22.18
C ASP A 166 5.38 -19.88 -21.97
N TRP A 167 5.01 -20.30 -20.77
CA TRP A 167 4.66 -21.70 -20.48
C TRP A 167 3.25 -22.08 -20.94
N GLY A 168 2.52 -21.16 -21.59
CA GLY A 168 1.15 -21.36 -22.09
C GLY A 168 0.06 -20.98 -21.10
N GLY A 169 0.42 -20.37 -19.97
CA GLY A 169 -0.53 -19.80 -19.01
C GLY A 169 -1.12 -18.47 -19.48
N GLN A 170 -1.91 -17.86 -18.61
CA GLN A 170 -2.54 -16.57 -18.86
C GLN A 170 -2.47 -15.68 -17.64
N VAL A 171 -1.99 -14.45 -17.78
CA VAL A 171 -2.02 -13.42 -16.72
C VAL A 171 -3.12 -12.42 -17.01
N THR A 172 -4.13 -12.36 -16.13
CA THR A 172 -5.22 -11.39 -16.18
C THR A 172 -4.95 -10.29 -15.17
N PHE A 173 -4.68 -9.08 -15.66
CA PHE A 173 -4.45 -7.90 -14.82
C PHE A 173 -5.78 -7.31 -14.33
N ALA A 174 -6.40 -7.99 -13.36
CA ALA A 174 -7.72 -7.65 -12.82
C ALA A 174 -7.73 -6.42 -11.91
N GLY A 175 -6.59 -6.09 -11.32
CA GLY A 175 -6.42 -4.93 -10.45
C GLY A 175 -6.71 -5.23 -8.99
N LYS A 176 -7.98 -5.33 -8.59
CA LYS A 176 -8.37 -5.53 -7.20
C LYS A 176 -8.81 -6.97 -6.93
N THR A 177 -8.71 -7.41 -5.68
CA THR A 177 -9.29 -8.68 -5.18
C THR A 177 -10.75 -8.83 -5.57
N THR A 178 -11.55 -7.76 -5.42
CA THR A 178 -12.97 -7.72 -5.82
C THR A 178 -13.22 -7.99 -7.31
N GLN A 179 -12.19 -7.91 -8.15
CA GLN A 179 -12.26 -8.21 -9.59
C GLN A 179 -11.64 -9.58 -9.91
N GLY A 180 -10.53 -9.93 -9.26
CA GLY A 180 -9.82 -11.20 -9.47
C GLY A 180 -10.53 -12.41 -8.88
N ILE A 181 -11.04 -12.29 -7.66
CA ILE A 181 -11.71 -13.40 -6.94
C ILE A 181 -12.96 -13.93 -7.68
N PRO A 182 -13.86 -13.10 -8.23
CA PRO A 182 -14.97 -13.61 -9.05
C PRO A 182 -14.52 -14.42 -10.26
N LEU A 183 -13.39 -14.09 -10.89
CA LEU A 183 -12.83 -14.86 -12.00
C LEU A 183 -12.40 -16.26 -11.56
N MET A 184 -11.83 -16.37 -10.36
CA MET A 184 -11.44 -17.67 -9.79
C MET A 184 -12.66 -18.50 -9.39
N ILE A 185 -13.66 -17.91 -8.73
CA ILE A 185 -14.90 -18.59 -8.37
C ILE A 185 -15.65 -19.12 -9.60
N SER A 186 -15.57 -18.40 -10.74
CA SER A 186 -16.19 -18.83 -12.00
C SER A 186 -15.33 -19.80 -12.82
N GLY A 187 -14.12 -20.15 -12.35
CA GLY A 187 -13.18 -21.04 -13.05
C GLY A 187 -12.48 -20.44 -14.27
N GLN A 188 -12.59 -19.13 -14.47
CA GLN A 188 -11.86 -18.41 -15.55
C GLN A 188 -10.37 -18.35 -15.30
N VAL A 189 -9.97 -18.25 -14.01
CA VAL A 189 -8.57 -18.35 -13.57
C VAL A 189 -8.43 -19.44 -12.50
N GLU A 190 -7.22 -19.92 -12.30
CA GLU A 190 -6.87 -20.97 -11.33
C GLU A 190 -6.20 -20.40 -10.09
N ALA A 191 -5.75 -19.14 -10.18
CA ALA A 191 -5.09 -18.46 -9.07
C ALA A 191 -5.47 -16.99 -8.99
N VAL A 192 -5.43 -16.46 -7.75
CA VAL A 192 -5.45 -15.02 -7.46
C VAL A 192 -4.28 -14.70 -6.56
N PHE A 193 -3.32 -13.92 -7.07
CA PHE A 193 -2.19 -13.39 -6.33
C PHE A 193 -2.40 -11.89 -6.15
N ASN A 194 -2.84 -11.47 -4.96
CA ASN A 194 -3.24 -10.09 -4.70
C ASN A 194 -3.13 -9.75 -3.21
N GLU A 195 -3.23 -8.45 -2.90
CA GLU A 195 -3.23 -7.89 -1.55
C GLU A 195 -4.64 -7.78 -0.94
N ALA A 196 -4.80 -6.97 0.09
CA ALA A 196 -6.07 -6.69 0.78
C ALA A 196 -6.66 -7.91 1.51
N GLN A 197 -5.82 -8.56 2.34
CA GLN A 197 -6.21 -9.72 3.13
C GLN A 197 -7.47 -9.51 3.98
N MET A 198 -7.80 -8.24 4.31
CA MET A 198 -8.99 -7.87 5.09
C MET A 198 -10.29 -7.93 4.28
N MET A 199 -10.25 -8.06 2.95
CA MET A 199 -11.47 -8.06 2.14
C MET A 199 -12.30 -9.33 2.35
N PRO A 200 -13.64 -9.20 2.49
CA PRO A 200 -14.54 -10.35 2.64
C PRO A 200 -14.60 -11.24 1.40
N ASP A 201 -14.11 -10.77 0.26
CA ASP A 201 -14.02 -11.55 -0.99
C ASP A 201 -13.17 -12.82 -0.82
N TRP A 202 -12.12 -12.79 0.01
CA TRP A 202 -11.32 -13.97 0.33
C TRP A 202 -12.15 -15.06 1.06
N ASP A 203 -13.05 -14.65 1.97
CA ASP A 203 -13.96 -15.60 2.63
C ASP A 203 -14.96 -16.21 1.64
N GLN A 204 -15.41 -15.43 0.65
CA GLN A 204 -16.27 -15.93 -0.41
C GLN A 204 -15.53 -16.92 -1.32
N LEU A 205 -14.25 -16.66 -1.63
CA LEU A 205 -13.42 -17.59 -2.39
C LEU A 205 -13.29 -18.93 -1.66
N ILE A 206 -12.91 -18.89 -0.38
CA ILE A 206 -12.76 -20.10 0.47
C ILE A 206 -14.07 -20.87 0.57
N ALA A 207 -15.21 -20.18 0.68
CA ALA A 207 -16.52 -20.81 0.81
C ALA A 207 -17.03 -21.48 -0.50
N LYS A 208 -16.55 -21.00 -1.66
CA LYS A 208 -17.08 -21.42 -2.98
C LYS A 208 -16.10 -22.21 -3.83
N SER A 209 -14.84 -22.28 -3.42
CA SER A 209 -13.76 -22.91 -4.21
C SER A 209 -12.81 -23.67 -3.29
N ASP A 210 -12.31 -24.80 -3.77
CA ASP A 210 -11.28 -25.56 -3.06
C ASP A 210 -9.91 -24.99 -3.38
N VAL A 211 -9.40 -24.18 -2.45
CA VAL A 211 -8.17 -23.40 -2.63
C VAL A 211 -7.17 -23.66 -1.51
N ASP A 212 -5.90 -23.54 -1.86
CA ASP A 212 -4.78 -23.41 -0.92
C ASP A 212 -4.19 -21.99 -1.02
N PHE A 213 -3.63 -21.53 0.09
CA PHE A 213 -2.79 -20.35 0.13
C PHE A 213 -1.34 -20.80 0.23
N LEU A 214 -0.52 -20.41 -0.75
CA LEU A 214 0.89 -20.80 -0.79
C LEU A 214 1.72 -19.89 0.12
N SER A 215 2.57 -20.51 0.94
CA SER A 215 3.59 -19.79 1.71
C SER A 215 4.78 -19.43 0.84
N ILE A 216 5.45 -18.35 1.18
CA ILE A 216 6.78 -17.99 0.65
C ILE A 216 7.84 -18.48 1.63
N ASP A 217 8.96 -18.98 1.10
CA ASP A 217 10.11 -19.42 1.90
C ASP A 217 10.70 -18.25 2.70
N GLU A 218 11.05 -18.49 3.95
CA GLU A 218 11.52 -17.46 4.89
C GLU A 218 12.76 -16.73 4.35
N GLY A 219 13.73 -17.45 3.80
CA GLY A 219 14.91 -16.84 3.20
C GLY A 219 14.62 -15.98 1.96
N ILE A 220 13.51 -16.24 1.26
CA ILE A 220 13.03 -15.37 0.17
C ILE A 220 12.39 -14.10 0.74
N ILE A 221 11.57 -14.24 1.79
CA ILE A 221 10.96 -13.09 2.47
C ILE A 221 12.06 -12.16 3.00
N ASP A 222 13.09 -12.70 3.65
CA ASP A 222 14.20 -11.92 4.19
C ASP A 222 14.95 -11.15 3.08
N ARG A 223 15.15 -11.75 1.91
CA ARG A 223 15.75 -11.04 0.75
C ARG A 223 14.83 -9.93 0.23
N LEU A 224 13.55 -10.22 0.06
CA LEU A 224 12.58 -9.23 -0.42
C LEU A 224 12.41 -8.07 0.57
N ASP A 225 12.53 -8.32 1.88
CA ASP A 225 12.55 -7.27 2.89
C ASP A 225 13.79 -6.36 2.73
N GLN A 226 14.98 -6.95 2.60
CA GLN A 226 16.22 -6.20 2.41
C GLN A 226 16.24 -5.40 1.10
N GLU A 227 15.76 -5.99 0.02
CA GLU A 227 15.81 -5.40 -1.33
C GLU A 227 14.67 -4.41 -1.60
N LEU A 228 13.46 -4.72 -1.11
CA LEU A 228 12.23 -4.00 -1.43
C LEU A 228 11.53 -3.37 -0.21
N GLY A 229 11.94 -3.69 1.02
CA GLY A 229 11.33 -3.15 2.24
C GLY A 229 9.92 -3.69 2.51
N LEU A 230 9.61 -4.90 2.05
CA LEU A 230 8.24 -5.45 2.14
C LEU A 230 7.92 -6.05 3.51
N GLY A 231 8.91 -6.44 4.29
CA GLY A 231 8.73 -7.09 5.57
C GLY A 231 8.10 -8.48 5.50
N LYS A 232 8.16 -9.20 6.61
CA LYS A 232 7.51 -10.50 6.78
C LYS A 232 6.08 -10.32 7.30
N PHE A 233 5.15 -11.07 6.74
CA PHE A 233 3.78 -11.16 7.24
C PHE A 233 3.40 -12.62 7.47
N VAL A 234 2.66 -12.86 8.56
CA VAL A 234 2.12 -14.19 8.89
C VAL A 234 0.62 -14.05 9.05
N ILE A 235 -0.12 -14.93 8.40
CA ILE A 235 -1.58 -14.99 8.48
C ILE A 235 -2.01 -16.39 8.87
N GLY A 236 -2.84 -16.51 9.88
CA GLY A 236 -3.23 -17.77 10.47
C GLY A 236 -4.72 -18.04 10.51
N PRO A 237 -5.12 -19.11 11.20
CA PRO A 237 -6.53 -19.51 11.33
C PRO A 237 -7.43 -18.45 11.96
N GLU A 238 -6.90 -17.49 12.69
CA GLU A 238 -7.65 -16.35 13.24
C GLU A 238 -8.28 -15.50 12.13
N ARG A 239 -7.60 -15.40 10.97
CA ARG A 239 -8.13 -14.71 9.79
C ARG A 239 -8.89 -15.66 8.86
N PHE A 240 -8.31 -16.83 8.59
CA PHE A 240 -8.91 -17.84 7.70
C PHE A 240 -9.03 -19.19 8.44
N PRO A 241 -10.19 -19.50 9.08
CA PRO A 241 -10.37 -20.71 9.88
C PRO A 241 -10.16 -22.04 9.14
N SER A 242 -10.13 -22.02 7.82
CA SER A 242 -9.86 -23.21 6.98
C SER A 242 -8.36 -23.54 6.86
N LEU A 243 -7.47 -22.66 7.29
CA LEU A 243 -6.04 -22.91 7.25
C LEU A 243 -5.67 -23.99 8.26
N ALA A 244 -4.87 -24.98 7.82
CA ALA A 244 -4.30 -26.00 8.69
C ALA A 244 -3.08 -25.50 9.46
N SER A 245 -2.42 -24.47 8.96
CA SER A 245 -1.22 -23.84 9.54
C SER A 245 -1.10 -22.39 9.06
N ASP A 246 -0.23 -21.64 9.71
CA ASP A 246 0.08 -20.28 9.32
C ASP A 246 0.68 -20.21 7.90
N ILE A 247 0.29 -19.20 7.17
CA ILE A 247 0.84 -18.82 5.87
C ILE A 247 1.86 -17.69 6.08
N ARG A 248 3.08 -17.90 5.63
CA ARG A 248 4.14 -16.89 5.59
C ARG A 248 4.13 -16.22 4.22
N THR A 249 4.17 -14.89 4.21
CA THR A 249 4.14 -14.12 2.98
C THR A 249 4.84 -12.78 3.18
N VAL A 250 4.90 -11.97 2.12
CA VAL A 250 5.44 -10.61 2.17
C VAL A 250 4.36 -9.63 2.58
N GLY A 251 4.77 -8.65 3.40
CA GLY A 251 3.91 -7.56 3.82
C GLY A 251 3.58 -6.59 2.68
N PHE A 252 2.40 -6.00 2.78
CA PHE A 252 1.96 -4.89 1.92
C PHE A 252 1.43 -3.75 2.80
N SER A 253 2.16 -3.46 3.87
CA SER A 253 1.72 -2.73 5.05
C SER A 253 2.04 -1.24 5.01
N GLY A 254 1.33 -0.48 5.85
CA GLY A 254 1.49 0.96 6.06
C GLY A 254 0.74 1.82 5.05
N TRP A 255 -0.10 2.72 5.56
CA TRP A 255 -0.61 3.85 4.78
C TRP A 255 0.24 5.07 5.14
N LEU A 256 1.24 5.33 4.31
CA LEU A 256 2.21 6.41 4.55
C LEU A 256 1.70 7.73 3.99
N LEU A 257 1.47 8.71 4.85
CA LEU A 257 1.37 10.12 4.49
C LEU A 257 2.79 10.67 4.39
N PHE A 258 3.12 11.31 3.28
CA PHE A 258 4.45 11.83 3.01
C PHE A 258 4.40 13.13 2.22
N GLY A 259 5.46 13.89 2.28
CA GLY A 259 5.72 15.10 1.49
C GLY A 259 7.13 15.06 0.91
N ASN A 260 7.66 16.22 0.61
CA ASN A 260 9.04 16.38 0.16
C ASN A 260 9.76 17.49 0.96
N THR A 261 11.06 17.63 0.73
CA THR A 261 11.91 18.61 1.44
C THR A 261 11.58 20.08 1.17
N GLU A 262 10.72 20.38 0.20
CA GLU A 262 10.30 21.75 -0.12
C GLU A 262 9.06 22.19 0.66
N LEU A 263 8.36 21.22 1.29
CA LEU A 263 7.24 21.52 2.18
C LEU A 263 7.78 22.30 3.40
N PRO A 264 7.27 23.49 3.75
CA PRO A 264 7.75 24.25 4.91
C PRO A 264 7.60 23.44 6.21
N ASP A 265 8.62 23.47 7.08
CA ASP A 265 8.64 22.75 8.35
C ASP A 265 7.41 23.05 9.22
N GLU A 266 6.98 24.31 9.28
CA GLU A 266 5.80 24.73 10.04
C GLU A 266 4.49 24.13 9.48
N ILE A 267 4.41 23.91 8.17
CA ILE A 267 3.26 23.27 7.52
C ILE A 267 3.30 21.77 7.81
N ALA A 268 4.46 21.13 7.62
CA ALA A 268 4.65 19.72 7.94
C ALA A 268 4.33 19.41 9.41
N TYR A 269 4.77 20.26 10.33
CA TYR A 269 4.41 20.17 11.76
C TYR A 269 2.89 20.15 11.98
N LYS A 270 2.16 21.08 11.37
CA LYS A 270 0.70 21.18 11.52
C LYS A 270 -0.04 20.03 10.84
N VAL A 271 0.46 19.57 9.70
CA VAL A 271 -0.07 18.37 9.02
C VAL A 271 0.12 17.13 9.89
N THR A 272 1.28 16.98 10.52
CA THR A 272 1.57 15.87 11.45
C THR A 272 0.64 15.91 12.66
N GLN A 273 0.48 17.09 13.26
CA GLN A 273 -0.48 17.31 14.35
C GLN A 273 -1.89 16.86 13.93
N ALA A 274 -2.37 17.30 12.77
CA ALA A 274 -3.68 16.94 12.25
C ALA A 274 -3.79 15.42 11.95
N ALA A 275 -2.74 14.81 11.43
CA ALA A 275 -2.69 13.37 11.18
C ALA A 275 -2.85 12.57 12.48
N VAL A 276 -2.16 12.97 13.54
CA VAL A 276 -2.29 12.35 14.87
C VAL A 276 -3.69 12.57 15.45
N GLU A 277 -4.22 13.79 15.37
CA GLU A 277 -5.57 14.12 15.86
C GLU A 277 -6.68 13.35 15.11
N THR A 278 -6.46 12.96 13.86
CA THR A 278 -7.41 12.14 13.09
C THR A 278 -7.36 10.66 13.46
N GLY A 279 -6.30 10.19 14.09
CA GLY A 279 -6.06 8.78 14.43
C GLY A 279 -7.29 8.06 14.99
N PRO A 280 -7.91 8.55 16.08
CA PRO A 280 -9.09 7.89 16.66
C PRO A 280 -10.29 7.78 15.71
N THR A 281 -10.49 8.76 14.82
CA THR A 281 -11.58 8.73 13.83
C THR A 281 -11.31 7.67 12.76
N ILE A 282 -10.07 7.56 12.29
CA ILE A 282 -9.66 6.59 11.30
C ILE A 282 -9.67 5.18 11.89
N GLU A 283 -9.18 5.00 13.12
CA GLU A 283 -9.22 3.72 13.82
C GLU A 283 -10.65 3.22 14.02
N LYS A 284 -11.58 4.08 14.45
CA LYS A 284 -13.00 3.74 14.59
C LYS A 284 -13.59 3.23 13.27
N LYS A 285 -13.11 3.71 12.13
CA LYS A 285 -13.63 3.35 10.81
C LYS A 285 -13.00 2.08 10.24
N TYR A 286 -11.71 1.85 10.47
CA TYR A 286 -10.94 0.81 9.82
C TYR A 286 -10.26 -0.17 10.78
N GLY A 287 -10.29 0.08 12.08
CA GLY A 287 -9.78 -0.80 13.13
C GLY A 287 -10.87 -1.72 13.68
N GLY A 288 -10.43 -2.78 14.31
CA GLY A 288 -11.32 -3.72 15.01
C GLY A 288 -12.10 -4.68 14.12
N GLY A 289 -12.42 -5.85 14.69
CA GLY A 289 -13.18 -6.90 14.01
C GLY A 289 -12.38 -7.71 12.99
N LYS A 290 -13.06 -8.68 12.37
CA LYS A 290 -12.48 -9.65 11.43
C LYS A 290 -11.85 -8.99 10.19
N TYR A 291 -12.37 -7.85 9.77
CA TYR A 291 -11.94 -7.14 8.56
C TYR A 291 -11.19 -5.85 8.89
N ALA A 292 -10.60 -5.79 10.08
CA ALA A 292 -9.75 -4.67 10.44
C ALA A 292 -8.58 -4.55 9.47
N SER A 293 -8.40 -3.35 8.93
CA SER A 293 -7.26 -3.02 8.07
C SER A 293 -6.17 -2.24 8.81
N LEU A 294 -6.46 -1.78 10.03
CA LEU A 294 -5.53 -1.05 10.87
C LEU A 294 -5.30 -1.77 12.20
N ALA A 295 -4.07 -1.75 12.67
CA ALA A 295 -3.76 -1.92 14.09
C ALA A 295 -4.22 -0.69 14.88
N GLU A 296 -4.04 -0.73 16.19
CA GLU A 296 -4.24 0.41 17.06
C GLU A 296 -3.37 1.59 16.60
N ILE A 297 -4.00 2.72 16.32
CA ILE A 297 -3.31 3.94 15.89
C ILE A 297 -2.79 4.67 17.12
N ARG A 298 -1.50 4.50 17.40
CA ARG A 298 -0.80 5.25 18.44
C ARG A 298 0.16 6.24 17.79
N PRO A 299 0.25 7.48 18.30
CA PRO A 299 1.18 8.47 17.75
C PRO A 299 2.62 7.97 17.68
N GLU A 300 3.07 7.17 18.66
CA GLU A 300 4.39 6.55 18.68
C GLU A 300 4.61 5.52 17.56
N ALA A 301 3.54 4.88 17.08
CA ALA A 301 3.60 3.99 15.93
C ALA A 301 3.60 4.77 14.61
N MET A 302 2.92 5.92 14.57
CA MET A 302 2.81 6.74 13.35
C MET A 302 4.13 7.36 12.90
N CYS A 303 5.11 7.52 13.80
CA CYS A 303 6.44 8.03 13.45
C CYS A 303 7.45 6.90 13.12
N ARG A 304 7.03 5.63 13.17
CA ARG A 304 7.90 4.46 12.95
C ARG A 304 7.54 3.74 11.65
N ASP A 305 8.43 2.86 11.23
CA ASP A 305 8.27 2.00 10.05
C ASP A 305 7.90 2.76 8.77
N CYS A 306 8.34 4.02 8.68
CA CYS A 306 8.10 4.88 7.53
C CYS A 306 8.99 4.52 6.33
N LEU A 307 10.11 3.80 6.55
CA LEU A 307 11.16 3.43 5.62
C LEU A 307 11.89 4.61 4.93
N ILE A 308 11.32 5.80 4.93
CA ILE A 308 11.96 7.05 4.49
C ILE A 308 12.10 8.00 5.69
N PRO A 309 13.08 8.94 5.66
CA PRO A 309 13.27 9.87 6.77
C PRO A 309 12.02 10.70 7.06
N LEU A 310 11.77 10.99 8.33
CA LEU A 310 10.74 11.96 8.71
C LEU A 310 11.08 13.35 8.14
N HIS A 311 10.04 14.10 7.82
CA HIS A 311 10.16 15.53 7.54
C HIS A 311 10.60 16.27 8.82
N PRO A 312 11.51 17.27 8.76
CA PRO A 312 11.97 17.96 9.96
C PRO A 312 10.82 18.52 10.81
N GLY A 313 9.80 19.11 10.19
CA GLY A 313 8.61 19.58 10.90
C GLY A 313 7.78 18.45 11.54
N ALA A 314 7.72 17.28 10.91
CA ALA A 314 7.07 16.11 11.50
C ALA A 314 7.86 15.57 12.69
N GLU A 315 9.17 15.44 12.55
CA GLU A 315 10.06 15.01 13.62
C GLU A 315 9.97 15.95 14.83
N ALA A 316 9.96 17.27 14.59
CA ALA A 316 9.79 18.28 15.64
C ALA A 316 8.48 18.07 16.41
N TYR A 317 7.36 17.89 15.72
CA TYR A 317 6.08 17.61 16.38
C TYR A 317 6.13 16.35 17.25
N TYR A 318 6.64 15.24 16.72
CA TYR A 318 6.69 13.98 17.48
C TYR A 318 7.60 14.08 18.71
N ARG A 319 8.76 14.77 18.59
CA ARG A 319 9.66 14.99 19.73
C ARG A 319 9.06 15.90 20.81
N GLU A 320 8.47 17.03 20.41
CA GLU A 320 7.85 17.98 21.34
C GLU A 320 6.65 17.38 22.06
N SER A 321 5.94 16.46 21.40
CA SER A 321 4.79 15.74 21.98
C SER A 321 5.20 14.49 22.78
N GLY A 322 6.49 14.12 22.81
CA GLY A 322 6.99 12.97 23.56
C GLY A 322 6.69 11.60 22.92
N TYR A 323 6.47 11.56 21.60
CA TYR A 323 6.17 10.34 20.85
C TYR A 323 7.41 9.73 20.18
N LEU A 324 8.49 10.50 20.07
CA LEU A 324 9.77 10.11 19.49
C LEU A 324 10.94 10.33 20.46
#